data_c7e9f88afb429270d5a1c0e0294abd99
#
_entry.id   c7e9f88afb429270d5a1c0e0294abd99
#
_cell.length_a   1.000
_cell.length_b   1.000
_cell.length_c   1.000
_cell.angle_alpha   90.00
_cell.angle_beta   90.00
_cell.angle_gamma   90.00
#
_symmetry.space_group_name_H-M   'P 1'
#
loop_
_entity.id
_entity.type
_entity.pdbx_description
1 polymer ?
#
loop_
_entity_poly.entity_id
_entity_poly.type
_entity_poly.pdbx_seq_one_letter_code
_entity_poly.pdbx_strand_id
1 'polypeptide(L)'
;MQRTLSIIKPDGVSRNLIGNVIQKLEKSGLKIIAMKMLHMTRTQAEGFYTVHKERPFFASLTDFMSSGPVVVMVLEGENAITVYRDLMGATNFKNAAEGTIRREFATDIEKNVVHGSDSPESAAFEIGYFFNSFEIVK
;
A
#
# COMPACT_ATOMS: atom_id res chain seq x y z
N MET A 1 -5.01 -19.43 2.97
CA MET A 1 -5.01 -17.99 3.27
C MET A 1 -4.04 -17.28 2.35
N GLN A 2 -4.41 -16.10 1.90
CA GLN A 2 -3.58 -15.31 1.00
C GLN A 2 -3.03 -14.09 1.73
N ARG A 3 -1.83 -13.65 1.35
CA ARG A 3 -1.19 -12.45 1.90
C ARG A 3 -1.02 -11.40 0.82
N THR A 4 -1.06 -10.13 1.22
CA THR A 4 -0.81 -8.99 0.34
C THR A 4 -0.05 -7.92 1.10
N LEU A 5 0.70 -7.08 0.39
CA LEU A 5 1.37 -5.95 0.99
C LEU A 5 0.49 -4.70 0.88
N SER A 6 0.40 -3.97 1.96
CA SER A 6 -0.23 -2.65 2.01
C SER A 6 0.83 -1.61 2.34
N ILE A 7 0.77 -0.47 1.67
CA ILE A 7 1.54 0.71 2.07
C ILE A 7 0.56 1.86 2.27
N ILE A 8 0.64 2.53 3.42
CA ILE A 8 0.05 3.86 3.56
C ILE A 8 1.12 4.83 3.08
N LYS A 9 0.84 5.52 2.00
CA LYS A 9 1.79 6.38 1.28
C LYS A 9 2.08 7.67 2.07
N PRO A 10 3.12 8.42 1.70
CA PRO A 10 3.47 9.64 2.43
C PRO A 10 2.33 10.64 2.61
N ASP A 11 1.43 10.76 1.64
CA ASP A 11 0.28 11.66 1.76
C ASP A 11 -0.70 11.19 2.84
N GLY A 12 -0.92 9.89 2.96
CA GLY A 12 -1.78 9.33 4.01
C GLY A 12 -1.17 9.52 5.40
N VAL A 13 0.15 9.31 5.52
CA VAL A 13 0.84 9.49 6.81
C VAL A 13 0.84 10.96 7.22
N SER A 14 1.23 11.86 6.32
CA SER A 14 1.34 13.29 6.64
C SER A 14 -0.02 13.94 6.96
N ARG A 15 -1.10 13.38 6.44
CA ARG A 15 -2.47 13.87 6.69
C ARG A 15 -3.13 13.18 7.88
N ASN A 16 -2.37 12.39 8.64
CA ASN A 16 -2.87 11.68 9.83
C ASN A 16 -4.03 10.72 9.52
N LEU A 17 -3.92 9.99 8.40
CA LEU A 17 -4.94 9.04 7.97
C LEU A 17 -4.61 7.58 8.34
N ILE A 18 -3.51 7.33 9.07
CA ILE A 18 -3.12 5.97 9.45
C ILE A 18 -4.28 5.24 10.14
N GLY A 19 -4.86 5.87 11.16
CA GLY A 19 -5.98 5.26 11.91
C GLY A 19 -7.21 5.01 11.04
N ASN A 20 -7.53 5.93 10.13
CA ASN A 20 -8.67 5.77 9.23
C ASN A 20 -8.49 4.56 8.33
N VAL A 21 -7.29 4.38 7.78
CA VAL A 21 -6.98 3.24 6.90
C VAL A 21 -7.03 1.93 7.69
N ILE A 22 -6.37 1.89 8.86
CA ILE A 22 -6.33 0.68 9.69
C ILE A 22 -7.74 0.27 10.11
N GLN A 23 -8.59 1.22 10.47
CA GLN A 23 -9.97 0.91 10.85
C GLN A 23 -10.71 0.22 9.70
N LYS A 24 -10.57 0.72 8.48
CA LYS A 24 -11.20 0.09 7.31
C LYS A 24 -10.66 -1.31 7.06
N LEU A 25 -9.35 -1.50 7.23
CA LEU A 25 -8.72 -2.82 7.08
C LEU A 25 -9.28 -3.81 8.09
N GLU A 26 -9.33 -3.44 9.35
CA GLU A 26 -9.82 -4.33 10.40
C GLU A 26 -11.31 -4.64 10.22
N LYS A 27 -12.11 -3.68 9.80
CA LYS A 27 -13.53 -3.90 9.53
C LYS A 27 -13.79 -4.80 8.33
N SER A 28 -12.84 -4.87 7.39
CA SER A 28 -12.98 -5.72 6.20
C SER A 28 -12.79 -7.21 6.50
N GLY A 29 -12.30 -7.55 7.69
CA GLY A 29 -11.97 -8.92 8.05
C GLY A 29 -10.55 -9.33 7.72
N LEU A 30 -9.77 -8.48 7.07
CA LEU A 30 -8.35 -8.74 6.84
C LEU A 30 -7.59 -8.60 8.15
N LYS A 31 -6.63 -9.50 8.38
CA LYS A 31 -5.76 -9.43 9.56
C LYS A 31 -4.45 -8.75 9.21
N ILE A 32 -4.04 -7.80 10.04
CA ILE A 32 -2.70 -7.21 9.97
C ILE A 32 -1.78 -8.14 10.73
N ILE A 33 -0.81 -8.75 10.03
CA ILE A 33 0.12 -9.71 10.63
C ILE A 33 1.58 -9.20 10.66
N ALA A 34 1.83 -8.03 10.10
CA ALA A 34 3.11 -7.32 10.23
C ALA A 34 2.86 -5.85 9.93
N MET A 35 3.57 -4.97 10.63
CA MET A 35 3.40 -3.54 10.43
C MET A 35 4.65 -2.80 10.90
N LYS A 36 5.12 -1.83 10.11
CA LYS A 36 6.17 -0.93 10.56
C LYS A 36 6.15 0.37 9.77
N MET A 37 6.67 1.42 10.38
CA MET A 37 6.84 2.72 9.75
C MET A 37 8.30 2.88 9.34
N LEU A 38 8.51 3.39 8.12
CA LEU A 38 9.86 3.67 7.64
C LEU A 38 9.84 4.82 6.65
N HIS A 39 11.02 5.39 6.39
CA HIS A 39 11.18 6.43 5.37
C HIS A 39 12.15 5.87 4.33
N MET A 40 11.64 5.53 3.15
CA MET A 40 12.49 4.99 2.09
C MET A 40 13.45 6.03 1.56
N THR A 41 14.66 5.60 1.25
CA THR A 41 15.54 6.39 0.38
C THR A 41 15.01 6.33 -1.05
N ARG A 42 15.49 7.23 -1.91
CA ARG A 42 15.16 7.20 -3.34
C ARG A 42 15.53 5.86 -3.95
N THR A 43 16.71 5.35 -3.63
CA THR A 43 17.17 4.05 -4.14
C THR A 43 16.26 2.91 -3.70
N GLN A 44 15.78 2.94 -2.46
CA GLN A 44 14.84 1.92 -1.97
C GLN A 44 13.50 2.00 -2.70
N ALA A 45 12.99 3.20 -2.93
CA ALA A 45 11.76 3.39 -3.69
C ALA A 45 11.92 2.90 -5.14
N GLU A 46 13.04 3.20 -5.77
CA GLU A 46 13.35 2.73 -7.12
C GLU A 46 13.41 1.20 -7.19
N GLY A 47 14.02 0.55 -6.20
CA GLY A 47 14.08 -0.90 -6.13
C GLY A 47 12.71 -1.54 -5.95
N PHE A 48 11.86 -0.93 -5.16
CA PHE A 48 10.50 -1.42 -4.96
C PHE A 48 9.66 -1.36 -6.25
N TYR A 49 9.78 -0.26 -6.98
CA TYR A 49 9.03 -0.05 -8.22
C TYR A 49 9.80 -0.43 -9.48
N THR A 50 10.80 -1.30 -9.36
CA THR A 50 11.69 -1.66 -10.46
C THR A 50 10.94 -2.19 -11.70
N VAL A 51 9.77 -2.83 -11.53
CA VAL A 51 8.94 -3.30 -12.65
C VAL A 51 8.42 -2.14 -13.51
N HIS A 52 8.42 -0.93 -12.97
CA HIS A 52 7.94 0.28 -13.66
C HIS A 52 9.06 1.19 -14.12
N LYS A 53 10.32 0.75 -14.06
CA LYS A 53 11.50 1.63 -14.32
C LYS A 53 11.49 2.30 -15.69
N GLU A 54 10.83 1.69 -16.67
CA GLU A 54 10.73 2.25 -18.03
C GLU A 54 9.48 3.11 -18.23
N ARG A 55 8.62 3.25 -17.21
CA ARG A 55 7.40 4.04 -17.31
C ARG A 55 7.67 5.51 -17.12
N PRO A 56 6.91 6.40 -17.83
CA PRO A 56 7.09 7.85 -17.70
C PRO A 56 6.89 8.37 -16.27
N PHE A 57 6.03 7.72 -15.48
CA PHE A 57 5.72 8.14 -14.12
C PHE A 57 6.74 7.66 -13.08
N PHE A 58 7.75 6.88 -13.48
CA PHE A 58 8.68 6.26 -12.51
C PHE A 58 9.40 7.28 -11.63
N ALA A 59 9.94 8.35 -12.25
CA ALA A 59 10.68 9.37 -11.51
C ALA A 59 9.77 10.09 -10.49
N SER A 60 8.58 10.48 -10.91
CA SER A 60 7.62 11.16 -10.05
C SER A 60 7.16 10.26 -8.91
N LEU A 61 6.85 8.99 -9.20
CA LEU A 61 6.42 8.01 -8.22
C LEU A 61 7.48 7.76 -7.16
N THR A 62 8.74 7.55 -7.58
CA THR A 62 9.83 7.26 -6.65
C THR A 62 10.22 8.48 -5.83
N ASP A 63 10.14 9.69 -6.40
CA ASP A 63 10.27 10.93 -5.66
C ASP A 63 9.23 11.03 -4.55
N PHE A 64 7.98 10.79 -4.92
CA PHE A 64 6.86 10.88 -3.99
C PHE A 64 7.00 9.84 -2.86
N MET A 65 7.27 8.58 -3.21
CA MET A 65 7.34 7.50 -2.23
C MET A 65 8.54 7.61 -1.28
N SER A 66 9.57 8.36 -1.64
CA SER A 66 10.72 8.64 -0.78
C SER A 66 10.65 10.01 -0.09
N SER A 67 9.57 10.75 -0.27
CA SER A 67 9.44 12.12 0.24
C SER A 67 9.10 12.19 1.72
N GLY A 68 8.65 11.12 2.34
CA GLY A 68 8.25 11.10 3.74
C GLY A 68 8.00 9.70 4.24
N PRO A 69 7.68 9.55 5.54
CA PRO A 69 7.40 8.23 6.11
C PRO A 69 6.21 7.54 5.46
N VAL A 70 6.28 6.21 5.41
CA VAL A 70 5.20 5.31 4.96
C VAL A 70 4.96 4.28 6.05
N VAL A 71 3.78 3.69 6.06
CA VAL A 71 3.48 2.53 6.90
C VAL A 71 3.29 1.33 6.00
N VAL A 72 4.14 0.31 6.18
CA VAL A 72 4.05 -0.94 5.43
C VAL A 72 3.42 -2.01 6.31
N MET A 73 2.53 -2.81 5.72
CA MET A 73 1.78 -3.84 6.44
C MET A 73 1.67 -5.10 5.59
N VAL A 74 1.67 -6.25 6.25
CA VAL A 74 1.26 -7.51 5.61
C VAL A 74 -0.15 -7.82 6.10
N LEU A 75 -1.06 -8.01 5.15
CA LEU A 75 -2.45 -8.35 5.41
C LEU A 75 -2.69 -9.80 5.00
N GLU A 76 -3.48 -10.51 5.79
CA GLU A 76 -3.81 -11.92 5.52
C GLU A 76 -5.32 -12.15 5.58
N GLY A 77 -5.82 -12.98 4.67
CA GLY A 77 -7.23 -13.36 4.63
C GLY A 77 -7.54 -14.16 3.38
N GLU A 78 -8.78 -14.64 3.29
CA GLU A 78 -9.26 -15.26 2.07
C GLU A 78 -9.30 -14.21 0.95
N ASN A 79 -8.67 -14.51 -0.20
CA ASN A 79 -8.62 -13.60 -1.33
C ASN A 79 -8.12 -12.20 -0.95
N ALA A 80 -7.09 -12.12 -0.08
CA ALA A 80 -6.63 -10.85 0.49
C ALA A 80 -6.29 -9.80 -0.56
N ILE A 81 -5.70 -10.20 -1.69
CA ILE A 81 -5.34 -9.27 -2.76
C ILE A 81 -6.60 -8.58 -3.31
N THR A 82 -7.59 -9.36 -3.70
CA THR A 82 -8.85 -8.82 -4.26
C THR A 82 -9.61 -8.01 -3.21
N VAL A 83 -9.75 -8.54 -2.00
CA VAL A 83 -10.47 -7.86 -0.92
C VAL A 83 -9.84 -6.50 -0.64
N TYR A 84 -8.52 -6.46 -0.52
CA TYR A 84 -7.85 -5.18 -0.24
C TYR A 84 -7.94 -4.21 -1.42
N ARG A 85 -7.78 -4.69 -2.66
CA ARG A 85 -7.91 -3.81 -3.83
C ARG A 85 -9.32 -3.24 -3.96
N ASP A 86 -10.34 -4.01 -3.65
CA ASP A 86 -11.72 -3.51 -3.62
C ASP A 86 -11.89 -2.44 -2.53
N LEU A 87 -11.28 -2.65 -1.37
CA LEU A 87 -11.32 -1.69 -0.27
C LEU A 87 -10.57 -0.39 -0.60
N MET A 88 -9.46 -0.50 -1.32
CA MET A 88 -8.68 0.66 -1.77
C MET A 88 -9.48 1.52 -2.74
N GLY A 89 -10.20 0.91 -3.65
CA GLY A 89 -10.90 1.57 -4.73
C GLY A 89 -10.02 1.80 -5.96
N ALA A 90 -10.63 2.31 -7.02
CA ALA A 90 -9.95 2.57 -8.29
C ALA A 90 -8.78 3.54 -8.11
N THR A 91 -7.72 3.35 -8.90
CA THR A 91 -6.53 4.22 -8.88
C THR A 91 -6.92 5.69 -9.07
N ASN A 92 -7.80 5.96 -10.02
CA ASN A 92 -8.39 7.29 -10.13
C ASN A 92 -9.54 7.38 -9.13
N PHE A 93 -9.37 8.19 -8.09
CA PHE A 93 -10.34 8.31 -7.01
C PHE A 93 -11.72 8.77 -7.49
N LYS A 94 -11.80 9.50 -8.60
CA LYS A 94 -13.08 9.94 -9.17
C LYS A 94 -13.93 8.76 -9.65
N ASN A 95 -13.29 7.65 -10.00
CA ASN A 95 -13.95 6.42 -10.44
C ASN A 95 -14.10 5.41 -9.31
N ALA A 96 -13.60 5.71 -8.12
CA ALA A 96 -13.66 4.80 -6.99
C ALA A 96 -15.07 4.80 -6.37
N ALA A 97 -15.52 3.62 -5.95
CA ALA A 97 -16.83 3.47 -5.31
C ALA A 97 -16.85 4.15 -3.95
N GLU A 98 -18.03 4.59 -3.52
CA GLU A 98 -18.22 5.15 -2.19
C GLU A 98 -17.81 4.13 -1.12
N GLY A 99 -17.23 4.63 -0.03
CA GLY A 99 -16.75 3.80 1.07
C GLY A 99 -15.34 3.28 0.89
N THR A 100 -14.76 3.41 -0.30
CA THR A 100 -13.37 3.01 -0.52
C THR A 100 -12.40 4.07 0.02
N ILE A 101 -11.19 3.64 0.32
CA ILE A 101 -10.15 4.53 0.87
C ILE A 101 -9.86 5.68 -0.10
N ARG A 102 -9.69 5.38 -1.36
CA ARG A 102 -9.35 6.40 -2.36
C ARG A 102 -10.49 7.36 -2.63
N ARG A 103 -11.73 6.86 -2.63
CA ARG A 103 -12.89 7.76 -2.81
C ARG A 103 -12.98 8.78 -1.68
N GLU A 104 -12.73 8.35 -0.45
CA GLU A 104 -12.86 9.23 0.72
C GLU A 104 -11.67 10.16 0.88
N PHE A 105 -10.45 9.71 0.58
CA PHE A 105 -9.23 10.41 1.02
C PHE A 105 -8.27 10.81 -0.10
N ALA A 106 -8.30 10.20 -1.27
CA ALA A 106 -7.35 10.52 -2.33
C ALA A 106 -7.59 11.91 -2.91
N THR A 107 -6.50 12.59 -3.30
CA THR A 107 -6.58 13.94 -3.87
C THR A 107 -6.17 13.99 -5.34
N ASP A 108 -5.41 13.00 -5.80
CA ASP A 108 -5.10 12.83 -7.22
C ASP A 108 -4.69 11.36 -7.50
N ILE A 109 -4.24 11.09 -8.73
CA ILE A 109 -3.91 9.72 -9.15
C ILE A 109 -2.66 9.19 -8.43
N GLU A 110 -1.68 10.03 -8.14
CA GLU A 110 -0.45 9.64 -7.44
C GLU A 110 -0.60 9.73 -5.92
N LYS A 111 -1.19 10.82 -5.42
CA LYS A 111 -1.46 11.02 -4.00
C LYS A 111 -2.79 10.35 -3.64
N ASN A 112 -2.79 9.03 -3.70
CA ASN A 112 -4.01 8.22 -3.56
C ASN A 112 -4.00 7.32 -2.31
N VAL A 113 -3.22 7.70 -1.32
CA VAL A 113 -3.23 7.24 0.07
C VAL A 113 -2.59 5.86 0.27
N VAL A 114 -2.93 4.86 -0.54
CA VAL A 114 -2.55 3.49 -0.29
C VAL A 114 -2.04 2.77 -1.53
N HIS A 115 -1.23 1.73 -1.29
CA HIS A 115 -0.76 0.78 -2.30
C HIS A 115 -1.15 -0.62 -1.84
N GLY A 116 -1.52 -1.48 -2.78
CA GLY A 116 -1.74 -2.90 -2.55
C GLY A 116 -1.15 -3.71 -3.68
N SER A 117 -0.68 -4.91 -3.36
CA SER A 117 -0.16 -5.84 -4.37
C SER A 117 -1.25 -6.19 -5.38
N ASP A 118 -0.88 -6.44 -6.62
CA ASP A 118 -1.85 -6.71 -7.69
C ASP A 118 -1.90 -8.19 -8.11
N SER A 119 -1.00 -9.01 -7.60
CA SER A 119 -0.94 -10.43 -7.91
C SER A 119 -0.21 -11.20 -6.81
N PRO A 120 -0.36 -12.54 -6.74
CA PRO A 120 0.43 -13.33 -5.78
C PRO A 120 1.93 -13.16 -5.95
N GLU A 121 2.41 -13.03 -7.18
CA GLU A 121 3.83 -12.85 -7.48
C GLU A 121 4.32 -11.48 -6.97
N SER A 122 3.56 -10.43 -7.23
CA SER A 122 3.86 -9.10 -6.72
C SER A 122 3.84 -9.08 -5.20
N ALA A 123 2.86 -9.73 -4.58
CA ALA A 123 2.75 -9.80 -3.13
C ALA A 123 3.98 -10.46 -2.51
N ALA A 124 4.43 -11.57 -3.07
CA ALA A 124 5.62 -12.28 -2.56
C ALA A 124 6.86 -11.39 -2.62
N PHE A 125 7.10 -10.73 -3.75
CA PHE A 125 8.22 -9.81 -3.90
C PHE A 125 8.13 -8.63 -2.93
N GLU A 126 6.97 -8.00 -2.87
CA GLU A 126 6.77 -6.79 -2.09
C GLU A 126 6.86 -7.03 -0.59
N ILE A 127 6.29 -8.14 -0.12
CA ILE A 127 6.39 -8.53 1.29
C ILE A 127 7.85 -8.79 1.67
N GLY A 128 8.57 -9.57 0.85
CA GLY A 128 9.98 -9.86 1.09
C GLY A 128 10.89 -8.64 0.99
N TYR A 129 10.44 -7.60 0.29
CA TYR A 129 11.20 -6.35 0.19
C TYR A 129 11.27 -5.62 1.53
N PHE A 130 10.20 -5.66 2.31
CA PHE A 130 10.09 -4.90 3.57
C PHE A 130 10.22 -5.75 4.83
N PHE A 131 9.90 -7.04 4.78
CA PHE A 131 9.80 -7.86 5.99
C PHE A 131 10.62 -9.13 5.89
N ASN A 132 11.24 -9.51 7.01
CA ASN A 132 11.79 -10.85 7.16
C ASN A 132 10.76 -11.74 7.87
N SER A 133 11.04 -13.06 7.92
CA SER A 133 10.07 -14.03 8.45
C SER A 133 9.78 -13.85 9.94
N PHE A 134 10.71 -13.27 10.70
CA PHE A 134 10.50 -13.04 12.14
C PHE A 134 9.59 -11.83 12.40
N GLU A 135 9.44 -10.95 11.44
CA GLU A 135 8.62 -9.76 11.59
C GLU A 135 7.16 -10.01 11.26
N ILE A 136 6.84 -11.18 10.72
CA ILE A 136 5.48 -11.56 10.33
C ILE A 136 4.96 -12.55 11.37
N VAL A 137 3.91 -12.14 12.10
CA VAL A 137 3.32 -13.00 13.13
C VAL A 137 2.38 -14.04 12.49
N LYS A 138 2.16 -15.15 13.19
CA LYS A 138 1.32 -16.25 12.71
C LYS A 138 0.09 -16.40 13.59
#